data_c473bd46256329eb72a43c9f27098a01
#
_entry.id   c473bd46256329eb72a43c9f27098a01
#
_cell.length_a   1.000
_cell.length_b   1.000
_cell.length_c   1.000
_cell.angle_alpha   90.00
_cell.angle_beta   90.00
_cell.angle_gamma   90.00
#
_symmetry.space_group_name_H-M   'P 1'
#
loop_
_entity.id
_entity.type
_entity.pdbx_description
1 polymer ?
#
loop_
_entity_poly.entity_id
_entity_poly.type
_entity_poly.pdbx_seq_one_letter_code
_entity_poly.pdbx_strand_id
1 'polypeptide(L)'
;MNQERSSEREGDGIMNNKNKSLADKIPKRVWLLISFAVAMLFWYILSIIPSTSRAFQNVVVVCQSIKTMIDRGVLGTDILSSLISVVAGYVLGFVIALPVAILMAWYKPVRYIIEPWIQFIRNIPPLAYVPLIVIAAGVGRKPQIIVITIACFLTMCITIYQGVINVDKTLIKAARVLGATDKDIFIRVIAPATLPFILTAVRLGASVALTTLIAAESTGATAGLGMRIRSLNNSFESAPMLLYIIIIGILGISMEKLIKYLERRLTSWQEKREI
;
A
#
# COMPACT_ATOMS: atom_id res chain seq x y z
N MET A 1 51.33 0.77 25.43
CA MET A 1 50.40 1.08 24.35
C MET A 1 49.64 -0.13 23.74
N ASN A 2 50.06 -1.37 23.96
CA ASN A 2 49.34 -2.58 23.47
C ASN A 2 48.48 -3.29 24.60
N GLN A 3 48.68 -2.98 25.85
CA GLN A 3 47.89 -3.54 26.94
C GLN A 3 46.57 -2.78 27.22
N GLU A 4 46.52 -1.49 26.96
CA GLU A 4 45.29 -0.69 27.11
C GLU A 4 44.22 -1.00 26.05
N ARG A 5 44.63 -1.35 24.83
CA ARG A 5 43.70 -1.72 23.74
C ARG A 5 43.05 -3.11 23.93
N SER A 6 43.66 -3.98 24.74
CA SER A 6 43.07 -5.30 25.04
C SER A 6 42.04 -5.23 26.17
N SER A 7 42.18 -4.32 27.13
CA SER A 7 41.23 -4.14 28.22
C SER A 7 39.93 -3.39 27.75
N GLU A 8 40.04 -2.48 26.77
CA GLU A 8 38.86 -1.82 26.21
C GLU A 8 38.00 -2.78 25.35
N ARG A 9 38.61 -3.72 24.62
CA ARG A 9 37.87 -4.74 23.85
C ARG A 9 37.18 -5.81 24.70
N GLU A 10 37.73 -6.15 25.88
CA GLU A 10 37.08 -7.04 26.83
C GLU A 10 35.94 -6.34 27.59
N GLY A 11 36.06 -5.04 27.88
CA GLY A 11 35.02 -4.24 28.52
C GLY A 11 33.76 -4.10 27.62
N ASP A 12 33.93 -3.86 26.32
CA ASP A 12 32.83 -3.73 25.36
C ASP A 12 32.10 -5.06 25.09
N GLY A 13 32.83 -6.18 25.13
CA GLY A 13 32.25 -7.52 24.94
C GLY A 13 31.36 -7.99 26.09
N ILE A 14 31.64 -7.53 27.32
CA ILE A 14 30.92 -7.92 28.53
C ILE A 14 29.68 -7.07 28.79
N MET A 15 29.64 -5.81 28.37
CA MET A 15 28.46 -4.94 28.48
C MET A 15 27.33 -5.30 27.51
N ASN A 16 27.63 -5.91 26.35
CA ASN A 16 26.63 -6.21 25.33
C ASN A 16 25.84 -7.50 25.60
N ASN A 17 26.14 -8.27 26.64
CA ASN A 17 25.47 -9.56 26.88
C ASN A 17 24.54 -9.57 28.13
N LYS A 18 24.40 -8.45 28.87
CA LYS A 18 23.59 -8.42 30.10
C LYS A 18 22.19 -7.81 29.98
N ASN A 19 21.83 -7.23 28.86
CA ASN A 19 20.52 -6.59 28.66
C ASN A 19 19.74 -7.11 27.45
N LYS A 20 19.79 -8.42 27.16
CA LYS A 20 18.73 -9.00 26.33
C LYS A 20 17.46 -8.98 27.18
N SER A 21 16.59 -8.00 26.89
CA SER A 21 15.27 -7.85 27.46
C SER A 21 14.54 -9.21 27.41
N LEU A 22 13.75 -9.54 28.42
CA LEU A 22 12.85 -10.72 28.38
C LEU A 22 12.04 -10.78 27.07
N ALA A 23 11.78 -9.63 26.46
CA ALA A 23 11.13 -9.49 25.17
C ALA A 23 11.91 -10.13 24.00
N ASP A 24 13.26 -10.14 24.03
CA ASP A 24 14.10 -10.72 22.97
C ASP A 24 14.12 -12.27 23.02
N LYS A 25 13.74 -12.86 24.16
CA LYS A 25 13.65 -14.32 24.33
C LYS A 25 12.36 -14.93 23.82
N ILE A 26 11.34 -14.09 23.57
CA ILE A 26 10.02 -14.54 23.14
C ILE A 26 10.01 -14.65 21.60
N PRO A 27 9.68 -15.83 21.04
CA PRO A 27 9.61 -15.98 19.57
C PRO A 27 8.54 -15.06 18.96
N LYS A 28 8.83 -14.52 17.78
CA LYS A 28 7.93 -13.61 17.06
C LYS A 28 6.48 -14.12 16.93
N ARG A 29 6.29 -15.43 16.90
CA ARG A 29 4.96 -16.07 16.87
C ARG A 29 4.14 -15.81 18.14
N VAL A 30 4.80 -15.80 19.32
CA VAL A 30 4.12 -15.53 20.60
C VAL A 30 3.70 -14.07 20.67
N TRP A 31 4.53 -13.15 20.21
CA TRP A 31 4.16 -11.73 20.11
C TRP A 31 2.95 -11.50 19.20
N LEU A 32 2.85 -12.23 18.08
CA LEU A 32 1.68 -12.17 17.21
C LEU A 32 0.42 -12.68 17.89
N LEU A 33 0.52 -13.79 18.67
CA LEU A 33 -0.62 -14.31 19.44
C LEU A 33 -1.06 -13.33 20.54
N ILE A 34 -0.11 -12.73 21.26
CA ILE A 34 -0.40 -11.71 22.28
C ILE A 34 -1.09 -10.51 21.63
N SER A 35 -0.56 -10.00 20.52
CA SER A 35 -1.14 -8.89 19.79
C SER A 35 -2.58 -9.18 19.33
N PHE A 36 -2.81 -10.39 18.81
CA PHE A 36 -4.15 -10.82 18.41
C PHE A 36 -5.10 -10.94 19.61
N ALA A 37 -4.63 -11.52 20.73
CA ALA A 37 -5.40 -11.63 21.97
C ALA A 37 -5.78 -10.25 22.54
N VAL A 38 -4.84 -9.29 22.53
CA VAL A 38 -5.09 -7.91 22.95
C VAL A 38 -6.11 -7.23 22.06
N ALA A 39 -6.00 -7.40 20.73
CA ALA A 39 -6.98 -6.84 19.78
C ALA A 39 -8.39 -7.43 20.00
N MET A 40 -8.49 -8.75 20.24
CA MET A 40 -9.78 -9.40 20.51
C MET A 40 -10.36 -8.98 21.85
N LEU A 41 -9.52 -8.82 22.89
CA LEU A 41 -9.94 -8.30 24.18
C LEU A 41 -10.46 -6.86 24.06
N PHE A 42 -9.75 -6.02 23.31
CA PHE A 42 -10.16 -4.63 23.05
C PHE A 42 -11.52 -4.59 22.31
N TRP A 43 -11.69 -5.42 21.28
CA TRP A 43 -12.98 -5.53 20.60
C TRP A 43 -14.08 -5.98 21.55
N TYR A 44 -13.82 -7.01 22.39
CA TYR A 44 -14.80 -7.51 23.36
C TYR A 44 -15.24 -6.42 24.35
N ILE A 45 -14.29 -5.63 24.86
CA ILE A 45 -14.60 -4.48 25.72
C ILE A 45 -15.50 -3.49 25.01
N LEU A 46 -15.18 -3.11 23.77
CA LEU A 46 -16.00 -2.19 22.97
C LEU A 46 -17.43 -2.74 22.72
N SER A 47 -17.58 -4.05 22.60
CA SER A 47 -18.87 -4.69 22.36
C SER A 47 -19.78 -4.73 23.60
N ILE A 48 -19.23 -4.57 24.82
CA ILE A 48 -20.00 -4.58 26.06
C ILE A 48 -20.41 -3.16 26.50
N ILE A 49 -19.59 -2.15 26.19
CA ILE A 49 -19.87 -0.77 26.58
C ILE A 49 -21.13 -0.26 25.88
N PRO A 50 -22.19 0.20 26.60
CA PRO A 50 -23.47 0.57 25.99
C PRO A 50 -23.39 1.65 24.90
N SER A 51 -22.44 2.58 25.01
CA SER A 51 -22.23 3.65 24.05
C SER A 51 -21.61 3.18 22.73
N THR A 52 -20.81 2.10 22.76
CA THR A 52 -20.09 1.58 21.58
C THR A 52 -20.65 0.26 21.05
N SER A 53 -21.45 -0.47 21.84
CA SER A 53 -22.00 -1.79 21.48
C SER A 53 -22.88 -1.77 20.21
N ARG A 54 -23.51 -0.62 19.91
CA ARG A 54 -24.29 -0.45 18.67
C ARG A 54 -23.38 -0.45 17.43
N ALA A 55 -22.17 0.10 17.55
CA ALA A 55 -21.20 0.15 16.45
C ALA A 55 -20.32 -1.10 16.42
N PHE A 56 -19.83 -1.54 17.58
CA PHE A 56 -18.95 -2.71 17.73
C PHE A 56 -19.76 -3.90 18.23
N GLN A 57 -20.43 -4.59 17.31
CA GLN A 57 -21.20 -5.80 17.60
C GLN A 57 -20.29 -6.94 18.06
N ASN A 58 -20.87 -7.89 18.83
CA ASN A 58 -20.15 -9.09 19.26
C ASN A 58 -19.58 -9.86 18.06
N VAL A 59 -18.34 -10.37 18.21
CA VAL A 59 -17.63 -11.13 17.17
C VAL A 59 -18.48 -12.27 16.62
N VAL A 60 -19.24 -12.97 17.45
CA VAL A 60 -20.14 -14.07 17.02
C VAL A 60 -21.18 -13.56 16.05
N VAL A 61 -21.83 -12.42 16.33
CA VAL A 61 -22.84 -11.80 15.46
C VAL A 61 -22.24 -11.35 14.12
N VAL A 62 -21.02 -10.81 14.16
CA VAL A 62 -20.27 -10.44 12.95
C VAL A 62 -19.94 -11.68 12.10
N CYS A 63 -19.53 -12.78 12.73
CA CYS A 63 -19.30 -14.06 12.01
C CYS A 63 -20.59 -14.64 11.41
N GLN A 64 -21.71 -14.56 12.13
CA GLN A 64 -23.02 -15.00 11.60
C GLN A 64 -23.47 -14.16 10.40
N SER A 65 -23.05 -12.88 10.32
CA SER A 65 -23.32 -12.01 9.17
C SER A 65 -22.71 -12.54 7.86
N ILE A 66 -21.65 -13.39 7.93
CA ILE A 66 -21.09 -14.05 6.74
C ILE A 66 -22.17 -14.87 6.04
N LYS A 67 -22.86 -15.73 6.80
CA LYS A 67 -23.93 -16.55 6.26
C LYS A 67 -25.05 -15.69 5.68
N THR A 68 -25.48 -14.68 6.42
CA THR A 68 -26.53 -13.75 5.96
C THR A 68 -26.16 -13.06 4.65
N MET A 69 -24.91 -12.61 4.47
CA MET A 69 -24.47 -11.96 3.23
C MET A 69 -24.29 -12.94 2.07
N ILE A 70 -23.93 -14.20 2.36
CA ILE A 70 -23.90 -15.29 1.37
C ILE A 70 -25.32 -15.61 0.92
N ASP A 71 -26.26 -15.79 1.85
CA ASP A 71 -27.66 -16.12 1.56
C ASP A 71 -28.34 -14.99 0.77
N ARG A 72 -27.97 -13.74 1.01
CA ARG A 72 -28.37 -12.56 0.19
C ARG A 72 -27.72 -12.57 -1.22
N GLY A 73 -26.75 -13.42 -1.50
CA GLY A 73 -26.04 -13.52 -2.78
C GLY A 73 -25.12 -12.34 -3.11
N VAL A 74 -24.85 -11.45 -2.14
CA VAL A 74 -24.13 -10.20 -2.39
C VAL A 74 -22.64 -10.25 -2.08
N LEU A 75 -22.20 -11.13 -1.18
CA LEU A 75 -20.83 -11.13 -0.68
C LEU A 75 -19.81 -11.40 -1.80
N GLY A 76 -20.03 -12.42 -2.62
CA GLY A 76 -19.12 -12.77 -3.71
C GLY A 76 -19.09 -11.73 -4.82
N THR A 77 -20.26 -11.18 -5.16
CA THR A 77 -20.38 -10.13 -6.20
C THR A 77 -19.70 -8.85 -5.78
N ASP A 78 -19.82 -8.43 -4.51
CA ASP A 78 -19.16 -7.25 -3.98
C ASP A 78 -17.64 -7.40 -3.94
N ILE A 79 -17.13 -8.56 -3.45
CA ILE A 79 -15.69 -8.83 -3.43
C ILE A 79 -15.11 -8.84 -4.86
N LEU A 80 -15.76 -9.54 -5.79
CA LEU A 80 -15.29 -9.62 -7.16
C LEU A 80 -15.33 -8.26 -7.87
N SER A 81 -16.39 -7.48 -7.66
CA SER A 81 -16.52 -6.13 -8.23
C SER A 81 -15.39 -5.23 -7.77
N SER A 82 -15.12 -5.18 -6.45
CA SER A 82 -14.04 -4.39 -5.86
C SER A 82 -12.67 -4.86 -6.36
N LEU A 83 -12.44 -6.17 -6.42
CA LEU A 83 -11.16 -6.72 -6.87
C LEU A 83 -10.86 -6.35 -8.32
N ILE A 84 -11.85 -6.45 -9.21
CA ILE A 84 -11.69 -6.05 -10.61
C ILE A 84 -11.38 -4.54 -10.72
N SER A 85 -12.13 -3.71 -10.00
CA SER A 85 -11.94 -2.24 -10.04
C SER A 85 -10.56 -1.83 -9.51
N VAL A 86 -10.13 -2.41 -8.38
CA VAL A 86 -8.85 -2.07 -7.78
C VAL A 86 -7.67 -2.55 -8.63
N VAL A 87 -7.71 -3.78 -9.12
CA VAL A 87 -6.62 -4.32 -9.95
C VAL A 87 -6.53 -3.56 -11.26
N ALA A 88 -7.65 -3.31 -11.94
CA ALA A 88 -7.65 -2.57 -13.20
C ALA A 88 -7.11 -1.15 -13.02
N GLY A 89 -7.61 -0.39 -12.04
CA GLY A 89 -7.15 0.97 -11.79
C GLY A 89 -5.69 1.04 -11.34
N TYR A 90 -5.26 0.12 -10.50
CA TYR A 90 -3.88 0.00 -10.04
C TYR A 90 -2.91 -0.29 -11.19
N VAL A 91 -3.21 -1.29 -12.03
CA VAL A 91 -2.35 -1.65 -13.17
C VAL A 91 -2.29 -0.52 -14.19
N LEU A 92 -3.44 0.09 -14.54
CA LEU A 92 -3.47 1.25 -15.45
C LEU A 92 -2.67 2.42 -14.88
N GLY A 93 -2.83 2.72 -13.59
CA GLY A 93 -2.05 3.75 -12.90
C GLY A 93 -0.56 3.52 -13.01
N PHE A 94 -0.08 2.29 -12.79
CA PHE A 94 1.33 1.93 -12.91
C PHE A 94 1.84 2.03 -14.36
N VAL A 95 1.09 1.48 -15.32
CA VAL A 95 1.47 1.49 -16.75
C VAL A 95 1.62 2.92 -17.28
N ILE A 96 0.81 3.85 -16.81
CA ILE A 96 0.92 5.26 -17.18
C ILE A 96 2.03 5.97 -16.39
N ALA A 97 2.17 5.66 -15.08
CA ALA A 97 3.13 6.32 -14.19
C ALA A 97 4.58 6.05 -14.59
N LEU A 98 4.90 4.82 -14.98
CA LEU A 98 6.27 4.43 -15.30
C LEU A 98 6.89 5.23 -16.45
N PRO A 99 6.28 5.30 -17.66
CA PRO A 99 6.84 6.10 -18.75
C PRO A 99 6.84 7.59 -18.44
N VAL A 100 5.79 8.12 -17.80
CA VAL A 100 5.73 9.56 -17.46
C VAL A 100 6.83 9.93 -16.48
N ALA A 101 7.08 9.13 -15.45
CA ALA A 101 8.16 9.35 -14.48
C ALA A 101 9.54 9.34 -15.14
N ILE A 102 9.79 8.41 -16.06
CA ILE A 102 11.04 8.33 -16.82
C ILE A 102 11.20 9.57 -17.72
N LEU A 103 10.15 10.00 -18.44
CA LEU A 103 10.18 11.19 -19.27
C LEU A 103 10.45 12.46 -18.44
N MET A 104 9.84 12.60 -17.26
CA MET A 104 10.09 13.69 -16.33
C MET A 104 11.54 13.72 -15.83
N ALA A 105 12.13 12.55 -15.61
CA ALA A 105 13.52 12.46 -15.15
C ALA A 105 14.52 12.79 -16.27
N TRP A 106 14.19 12.48 -17.52
CA TRP A 106 15.06 12.67 -18.67
C TRP A 106 14.96 14.06 -19.27
N TYR A 107 13.74 14.61 -19.37
CA TYR A 107 13.46 15.88 -20.05
C TYR A 107 13.00 16.94 -19.06
N LYS A 108 13.87 17.92 -18.76
CA LYS A 108 13.56 19.07 -17.90
C LYS A 108 12.26 19.81 -18.27
N PRO A 109 11.95 20.10 -19.56
CA PRO A 109 10.70 20.76 -19.92
C PRO A 109 9.47 19.94 -19.51
N VAL A 110 9.49 18.60 -19.74
CA VAL A 110 8.41 17.70 -19.36
C VAL A 110 8.17 17.73 -17.84
N ARG A 111 9.26 17.71 -17.09
CA ARG A 111 9.23 17.85 -15.64
C ARG A 111 8.57 19.15 -15.20
N TYR A 112 9.05 20.30 -15.70
CA TYR A 112 8.56 21.62 -15.30
C TYR A 112 7.08 21.83 -15.61
N ILE A 113 6.55 21.14 -16.65
CA ILE A 113 5.13 21.20 -17.00
C ILE A 113 4.30 20.25 -16.14
N ILE A 114 4.75 19.01 -15.91
CA ILE A 114 3.93 17.95 -15.29
C ILE A 114 4.03 17.96 -13.77
N GLU A 115 5.22 18.18 -13.19
CA GLU A 115 5.44 18.08 -11.74
C GLU A 115 4.52 18.99 -10.91
N PRO A 116 4.29 20.26 -11.26
CA PRO A 116 3.39 21.13 -10.49
C PRO A 116 1.95 20.60 -10.44
N TRP A 117 1.47 20.04 -11.55
CA TRP A 117 0.11 19.47 -11.63
C TRP A 117 -0.01 18.19 -10.81
N ILE A 118 0.99 17.30 -10.86
CA ILE A 118 1.03 16.12 -9.99
C ILE A 118 1.01 16.56 -8.53
N GLN A 119 1.86 17.53 -8.14
CA GLN A 119 1.91 18.04 -6.77
C GLN A 119 0.60 18.68 -6.32
N PHE A 120 -0.06 19.41 -7.21
CA PHE A 120 -1.35 20.03 -6.92
C PHE A 120 -2.45 18.98 -6.72
N ILE A 121 -2.64 18.08 -7.70
CA ILE A 121 -3.77 17.12 -7.70
C ILE A 121 -3.60 16.08 -6.59
N ARG A 122 -2.38 15.61 -6.30
CA ARG A 122 -2.15 14.60 -5.25
C ARG A 122 -2.50 15.09 -3.85
N ASN A 123 -2.53 16.40 -3.62
CA ASN A 123 -2.95 16.98 -2.34
C ASN A 123 -4.49 17.04 -2.20
N ILE A 124 -5.24 16.80 -3.28
CA ILE A 124 -6.69 16.73 -3.24
C ILE A 124 -7.11 15.31 -2.83
N PRO A 125 -7.83 15.13 -1.72
CA PRO A 125 -8.32 13.81 -1.34
C PRO A 125 -9.17 13.18 -2.45
N PRO A 126 -8.97 11.90 -2.81
CA PRO A 126 -9.74 11.23 -3.86
C PRO A 126 -11.26 11.36 -3.70
N LEU A 127 -11.75 11.32 -2.47
CA LEU A 127 -13.17 11.46 -2.16
C LEU A 127 -13.77 12.77 -2.70
N ALA A 128 -12.98 13.84 -2.79
CA ALA A 128 -13.47 15.14 -3.24
C ALA A 128 -13.78 15.20 -4.75
N TYR A 129 -13.01 14.47 -5.58
CA TYR A 129 -13.21 14.48 -7.04
C TYR A 129 -13.99 13.28 -7.58
N VAL A 130 -14.30 12.26 -6.74
CA VAL A 130 -15.15 11.12 -7.15
C VAL A 130 -16.49 11.58 -7.74
N PRO A 131 -17.28 12.48 -7.10
CA PRO A 131 -18.56 12.90 -7.66
C PRO A 131 -18.43 13.53 -9.05
N LEU A 132 -17.38 14.31 -9.30
CA LEU A 132 -17.11 14.93 -10.58
C LEU A 132 -16.85 13.86 -11.66
N ILE A 133 -16.07 12.83 -11.34
CA ILE A 133 -15.80 11.74 -12.27
C ILE A 133 -17.05 10.90 -12.52
N VAL A 134 -17.91 10.70 -11.52
CA VAL A 134 -19.19 10.00 -11.70
C VAL A 134 -20.12 10.79 -12.61
N ILE A 135 -20.18 12.11 -12.50
CA ILE A 135 -20.95 12.95 -13.43
C ILE A 135 -20.42 12.82 -14.87
N ALA A 136 -19.09 12.79 -15.04
CA ALA A 136 -18.47 12.74 -16.36
C ALA A 136 -18.51 11.34 -17.01
N ALA A 137 -18.30 10.28 -16.22
CA ALA A 137 -18.14 8.90 -16.73
C ALA A 137 -19.37 8.01 -16.52
N GLY A 138 -20.39 8.51 -15.80
CA GLY A 138 -21.60 7.77 -15.44
C GLY A 138 -21.44 6.95 -14.16
N VAL A 139 -22.51 6.28 -13.75
CA VAL A 139 -22.55 5.39 -12.57
C VAL A 139 -22.00 4.01 -12.96
N GLY A 140 -21.28 3.34 -12.07
CA GLY A 140 -20.80 1.98 -12.26
C GLY A 140 -19.28 1.84 -12.12
N ARG A 141 -18.71 0.83 -12.75
CA ARG A 141 -17.27 0.46 -12.58
C ARG A 141 -16.29 1.43 -13.25
N LYS A 142 -16.67 2.07 -14.37
CA LYS A 142 -15.79 2.98 -15.10
C LYS A 142 -15.24 4.13 -14.22
N PRO A 143 -16.07 4.94 -13.54
CA PRO A 143 -15.57 6.02 -12.69
C PRO A 143 -14.67 5.51 -11.56
N GLN A 144 -14.95 4.33 -10.99
CA GLN A 144 -14.10 3.72 -9.96
C GLN A 144 -12.68 3.47 -10.48
N ILE A 145 -12.56 2.81 -11.65
CA ILE A 145 -11.27 2.54 -12.29
C ILE A 145 -10.53 3.83 -12.57
N ILE A 146 -11.21 4.86 -13.09
CA ILE A 146 -10.59 6.16 -13.39
C ILE A 146 -10.03 6.81 -12.12
N VAL A 147 -10.82 6.87 -11.04
CA VAL A 147 -10.40 7.49 -9.78
C VAL A 147 -9.19 6.75 -9.19
N ILE A 148 -9.22 5.42 -9.18
CA ILE A 148 -8.09 4.60 -8.67
C ILE A 148 -6.86 4.80 -9.57
N THR A 149 -7.04 4.83 -10.89
CA THR A 149 -5.95 5.09 -11.85
C THR A 149 -5.27 6.41 -11.57
N ILE A 150 -6.03 7.49 -11.39
CA ILE A 150 -5.49 8.83 -11.10
C ILE A 150 -4.70 8.80 -9.78
N ALA A 151 -5.27 8.28 -8.71
CA ALA A 151 -4.64 8.27 -7.39
C ALA A 151 -3.34 7.44 -7.39
N CYS A 152 -3.36 6.26 -8.03
CA CYS A 152 -2.19 5.40 -8.17
C CYS A 152 -1.12 6.05 -9.06
N PHE A 153 -1.52 6.62 -10.21
CA PHE A 153 -0.63 7.33 -11.12
C PHE A 153 0.13 8.45 -10.42
N LEU A 154 -0.56 9.32 -9.69
CA LEU A 154 0.05 10.46 -9.00
C LEU A 154 1.11 10.02 -7.99
N THR A 155 0.79 8.99 -7.19
CA THR A 155 1.69 8.48 -6.14
C THR A 155 2.88 7.73 -6.74
N MET A 156 2.63 6.83 -7.70
CA MET A 156 3.68 6.02 -8.30
C MET A 156 4.61 6.87 -9.18
N CYS A 157 4.06 7.79 -9.97
CA CYS A 157 4.83 8.65 -10.86
C CYS A 157 5.88 9.45 -10.10
N ILE A 158 5.50 10.13 -9.01
CA ILE A 158 6.46 10.93 -8.24
C ILE A 158 7.50 10.05 -7.53
N THR A 159 7.10 8.88 -7.04
CA THR A 159 8.01 7.95 -6.34
C THR A 159 9.05 7.37 -7.31
N ILE A 160 8.63 6.96 -8.50
CA ILE A 160 9.53 6.45 -9.54
C ILE A 160 10.45 7.57 -10.02
N TYR A 161 9.89 8.75 -10.31
CA TYR A 161 10.67 9.93 -10.71
C TYR A 161 11.77 10.25 -9.69
N GLN A 162 11.44 10.29 -8.39
CA GLN A 162 12.42 10.50 -7.33
C GLN A 162 13.50 9.40 -7.33
N GLY A 163 13.12 8.16 -7.58
CA GLY A 163 14.06 7.05 -7.70
C GLY A 163 15.07 7.25 -8.84
N VAL A 164 14.61 7.69 -10.01
CA VAL A 164 15.48 7.91 -11.16
C VAL A 164 16.48 9.06 -10.92
N ILE A 165 16.03 10.17 -10.34
CA ILE A 165 16.92 11.33 -10.12
C ILE A 165 17.92 11.13 -8.97
N ASN A 166 17.64 10.19 -8.05
CA ASN A 166 18.49 9.86 -6.91
C ASN A 166 19.53 8.77 -7.21
N VAL A 167 19.61 8.28 -8.46
CA VAL A 167 20.68 7.37 -8.86
C VAL A 167 22.03 8.05 -8.70
N ASP A 168 22.99 7.34 -8.11
CA ASP A 168 24.33 7.88 -7.83
C ASP A 168 25.00 8.40 -9.10
N LYS A 169 25.29 9.68 -9.12
CA LYS A 169 25.96 10.36 -10.23
C LYS A 169 27.36 9.84 -10.45
N THR A 170 27.99 9.24 -9.45
CA THR A 170 29.32 8.62 -9.57
C THR A 170 29.27 7.44 -10.50
N LEU A 171 28.24 6.59 -10.41
CA LEU A 171 28.03 5.47 -11.31
C LEU A 171 27.86 5.92 -12.76
N ILE A 172 27.10 7.00 -12.98
CA ILE A 172 26.86 7.57 -14.31
C ILE A 172 28.17 8.12 -14.90
N LYS A 173 28.98 8.85 -14.08
CA LYS A 173 30.28 9.39 -14.50
C LYS A 173 31.25 8.27 -14.82
N ALA A 174 31.35 7.24 -13.98
CA ALA A 174 32.23 6.08 -14.21
C ALA A 174 31.87 5.37 -15.52
N ALA A 175 30.59 5.14 -15.78
CA ALA A 175 30.15 4.53 -17.04
C ALA A 175 30.54 5.38 -18.27
N ARG A 176 30.44 6.71 -18.19
CA ARG A 176 30.87 7.63 -19.26
C ARG A 176 32.37 7.56 -19.54
N VAL A 177 33.20 7.52 -18.48
CA VAL A 177 34.64 7.40 -18.60
C VAL A 177 35.02 6.08 -19.31
N LEU A 178 34.24 5.01 -19.10
CA LEU A 178 34.40 3.71 -19.77
C LEU A 178 33.81 3.69 -21.20
N GLY A 179 33.36 4.83 -21.74
CA GLY A 179 32.84 4.94 -23.11
C GLY A 179 31.40 4.49 -23.32
N ALA A 180 30.62 4.34 -22.24
CA ALA A 180 29.21 3.95 -22.35
C ALA A 180 28.36 5.05 -23.02
N THR A 181 27.50 4.65 -23.95
CA THR A 181 26.51 5.54 -24.57
C THR A 181 25.39 5.89 -23.60
N ASP A 182 24.64 6.95 -23.87
CA ASP A 182 23.47 7.33 -23.04
C ASP A 182 22.44 6.18 -22.92
N LYS A 183 22.29 5.39 -23.99
CA LYS A 183 21.44 4.20 -24.00
C LYS A 183 21.97 3.11 -23.05
N ASP A 184 23.30 2.86 -23.06
CA ASP A 184 23.92 1.89 -22.17
C ASP A 184 23.82 2.34 -20.71
N ILE A 185 24.04 3.63 -20.44
CA ILE A 185 23.88 4.22 -19.11
C ILE A 185 22.44 4.03 -18.61
N PHE A 186 21.46 4.29 -19.47
CA PHE A 186 20.06 4.10 -19.10
C PHE A 186 19.73 2.64 -18.77
N ILE A 187 20.04 1.71 -19.69
CA ILE A 187 19.63 0.31 -19.56
C ILE A 187 20.43 -0.44 -18.49
N ARG A 188 21.75 -0.18 -18.40
CA ARG A 188 22.67 -0.98 -17.55
C ARG A 188 22.96 -0.34 -16.20
N VAL A 189 22.71 0.98 -16.03
CA VAL A 189 23.01 1.69 -14.78
C VAL A 189 21.72 2.23 -14.16
N ILE A 190 21.00 3.12 -14.86
CA ILE A 190 19.85 3.83 -14.28
C ILE A 190 18.68 2.87 -14.05
N ALA A 191 18.27 2.07 -15.02
CA ALA A 191 17.11 1.21 -14.91
C ALA A 191 17.26 0.17 -13.77
N PRO A 192 18.38 -0.56 -13.64
CA PRO A 192 18.59 -1.46 -12.51
C PRO A 192 18.68 -0.73 -11.17
N ALA A 193 19.33 0.44 -11.10
CA ALA A 193 19.44 1.22 -9.89
C ALA A 193 18.09 1.81 -9.44
N THR A 194 17.16 2.05 -10.37
CA THR A 194 15.81 2.57 -10.08
C THR A 194 14.83 1.47 -9.63
N LEU A 195 15.11 0.20 -9.91
CA LEU A 195 14.17 -0.90 -9.63
C LEU A 195 13.67 -0.94 -8.18
N PRO A 196 14.48 -0.72 -7.13
CA PRO A 196 14.01 -0.67 -5.74
C PRO A 196 12.95 0.42 -5.50
N PHE A 197 13.10 1.55 -6.17
CA PHE A 197 12.15 2.66 -6.09
C PHE A 197 10.85 2.35 -6.84
N ILE A 198 10.94 1.65 -7.98
CA ILE A 198 9.76 1.15 -8.70
C ILE A 198 8.97 0.19 -7.81
N LEU A 199 9.64 -0.74 -7.12
CA LEU A 199 9.00 -1.66 -6.20
C LEU A 199 8.39 -0.95 -4.98
N THR A 200 9.05 0.08 -4.49
CA THR A 200 8.48 0.95 -3.45
C THR A 200 7.24 1.67 -3.95
N ALA A 201 7.26 2.20 -5.18
CA ALA A 201 6.10 2.84 -5.80
C ALA A 201 4.93 1.86 -5.99
N VAL A 202 5.21 0.64 -6.44
CA VAL A 202 4.23 -0.46 -6.56
C VAL A 202 3.58 -0.75 -5.20
N ARG A 203 4.34 -0.80 -4.12
CA ARG A 203 3.83 -1.05 -2.77
C ARG A 203 2.97 0.12 -2.25
N LEU A 204 3.45 1.35 -2.40
CA LEU A 204 2.69 2.55 -2.00
C LEU A 204 1.39 2.68 -2.79
N GLY A 205 1.46 2.44 -4.10
CA GLY A 205 0.30 2.46 -4.98
C GLY A 205 -0.78 1.46 -4.58
N ALA A 206 -0.40 0.28 -4.07
CA ALA A 206 -1.37 -0.72 -3.60
C ALA A 206 -2.19 -0.21 -2.40
N SER A 207 -1.54 0.44 -1.43
CA SER A 207 -2.23 1.04 -0.28
C SER A 207 -3.16 2.18 -0.73
N VAL A 208 -2.70 3.02 -1.66
CA VAL A 208 -3.51 4.10 -2.25
C VAL A 208 -4.70 3.53 -3.04
N ALA A 209 -4.51 2.46 -3.80
CA ALA A 209 -5.58 1.82 -4.56
C ALA A 209 -6.73 1.35 -3.66
N LEU A 210 -6.43 0.70 -2.54
CA LEU A 210 -7.44 0.20 -1.61
C LEU A 210 -8.19 1.32 -0.87
N THR A 211 -7.50 2.34 -0.40
CA THR A 211 -8.15 3.48 0.26
C THR A 211 -9.03 4.26 -0.72
N THR A 212 -8.56 4.45 -1.94
CA THR A 212 -9.29 5.13 -3.00
C THR A 212 -10.48 4.32 -3.50
N LEU A 213 -10.37 2.99 -3.56
CA LEU A 213 -11.46 2.09 -3.92
C LEU A 213 -12.71 2.35 -3.07
N ILE A 214 -12.56 2.40 -1.75
CA ILE A 214 -13.69 2.61 -0.83
C ILE A 214 -14.36 3.97 -1.10
N ALA A 215 -13.57 5.02 -1.31
CA ALA A 215 -14.08 6.34 -1.64
C ALA A 215 -14.87 6.33 -2.97
N ALA A 216 -14.32 5.71 -4.00
CA ALA A 216 -14.92 5.62 -5.32
C ALA A 216 -16.22 4.79 -5.32
N GLU A 217 -16.22 3.66 -4.62
CA GLU A 217 -17.39 2.79 -4.53
C GLU A 217 -18.51 3.40 -3.70
N SER A 218 -18.20 4.15 -2.65
CA SER A 218 -19.21 4.79 -1.79
C SER A 218 -20.06 5.83 -2.52
N THR A 219 -19.61 6.35 -3.67
CA THR A 219 -20.30 7.48 -4.33
C THR A 219 -21.05 7.07 -5.60
N GLY A 220 -20.58 6.05 -6.34
CA GLY A 220 -21.16 5.78 -7.66
C GLY A 220 -21.13 4.30 -8.08
N ALA A 221 -20.98 3.37 -7.13
CA ALA A 221 -20.98 1.95 -7.43
C ALA A 221 -22.38 1.32 -7.36
N THR A 222 -22.58 0.28 -8.20
CA THR A 222 -23.77 -0.58 -8.16
C THR A 222 -23.53 -1.85 -7.33
N ALA A 223 -22.25 -2.26 -7.16
CA ALA A 223 -21.79 -3.36 -6.33
C ALA A 223 -20.35 -3.06 -5.88
N GLY A 224 -19.95 -3.61 -4.75
CA GLY A 224 -18.61 -3.47 -4.20
C GLY A 224 -18.60 -3.29 -2.69
N LEU A 225 -17.44 -3.51 -2.09
CA LEU A 225 -17.26 -3.48 -0.64
C LEU A 225 -17.57 -2.11 -0.04
N GLY A 226 -17.08 -1.02 -0.67
CA GLY A 226 -17.33 0.35 -0.20
C GLY A 226 -18.79 0.77 -0.35
N MET A 227 -19.43 0.41 -1.46
CA MET A 227 -20.85 0.64 -1.67
C MET A 227 -21.69 -0.09 -0.62
N ARG A 228 -21.36 -1.37 -0.36
CA ARG A 228 -22.07 -2.17 0.63
C ARG A 228 -21.92 -1.59 2.04
N ILE A 229 -20.72 -1.19 2.44
CA ILE A 229 -20.49 -0.51 3.73
C ILE A 229 -21.37 0.70 3.86
N ARG A 230 -21.46 1.54 2.83
CA ARG A 230 -22.33 2.73 2.84
C ARG A 230 -23.81 2.36 2.94
N SER A 231 -24.25 1.35 2.18
CA SER A 231 -25.65 0.85 2.25
C SER A 231 -25.99 0.36 3.64
N LEU A 232 -25.13 -0.49 4.24
CA LEU A 232 -25.31 -1.03 5.59
C LEU A 232 -25.27 0.06 6.67
N ASN A 233 -24.42 1.09 6.48
CA ASN A 233 -24.40 2.25 7.36
C ASN A 233 -25.72 3.01 7.34
N ASN A 234 -26.31 3.21 6.16
CA ASN A 234 -27.61 3.88 6.02
C ASN A 234 -28.77 3.07 6.63
N SER A 235 -28.63 1.74 6.68
CA SER A 235 -29.61 0.83 7.30
C SER A 235 -29.30 0.54 8.77
N PHE A 236 -28.21 1.11 9.33
CA PHE A 236 -27.74 0.86 10.70
C PHE A 236 -27.42 -0.61 11.00
N GLU A 237 -27.08 -1.40 9.98
CA GLU A 237 -26.67 -2.80 10.10
C GLU A 237 -25.15 -2.90 10.42
N SER A 238 -24.77 -2.65 11.68
CA SER A 238 -23.36 -2.54 12.10
C SER A 238 -22.60 -3.86 12.00
N ALA A 239 -23.23 -5.02 12.29
CA ALA A 239 -22.52 -6.31 12.27
C ALA A 239 -22.04 -6.69 10.85
N PRO A 240 -22.87 -6.69 9.80
CA PRO A 240 -22.35 -6.95 8.45
C PRO A 240 -21.44 -5.80 7.96
N MET A 241 -21.62 -4.56 8.39
CA MET A 241 -20.69 -3.47 8.06
C MET A 241 -19.27 -3.77 8.58
N LEU A 242 -19.13 -4.21 9.85
CA LEU A 242 -17.86 -4.62 10.42
C LEU A 242 -17.24 -5.81 9.65
N LEU A 243 -18.06 -6.77 9.24
CA LEU A 243 -17.60 -7.89 8.40
C LEU A 243 -16.94 -7.37 7.11
N TYR A 244 -17.57 -6.42 6.40
CA TYR A 244 -17.02 -5.87 5.17
C TYR A 244 -15.72 -5.08 5.41
N ILE A 245 -15.59 -4.37 6.53
CA ILE A 245 -14.34 -3.69 6.94
C ILE A 245 -13.22 -4.72 7.16
N ILE A 246 -13.51 -5.85 7.82
CA ILE A 246 -12.55 -6.92 8.03
C ILE A 246 -12.12 -7.53 6.69
N ILE A 247 -13.06 -7.77 5.77
CA ILE A 247 -12.76 -8.30 4.43
C ILE A 247 -11.80 -7.36 3.67
N ILE A 248 -12.02 -6.05 3.73
CA ILE A 248 -11.09 -5.07 3.13
C ILE A 248 -9.70 -5.17 3.75
N GLY A 249 -9.62 -5.31 5.08
CA GLY A 249 -8.34 -5.52 5.77
C GLY A 249 -7.61 -6.80 5.30
N ILE A 250 -8.35 -7.90 5.15
CA ILE A 250 -7.81 -9.17 4.64
C ILE A 250 -7.32 -9.02 3.19
N LEU A 251 -8.09 -8.35 2.34
CA LEU A 251 -7.69 -8.07 0.96
C LEU A 251 -6.43 -7.20 0.90
N GLY A 252 -6.33 -6.20 1.78
CA GLY A 252 -5.14 -5.35 1.89
C GLY A 252 -3.89 -6.14 2.25
N ILE A 253 -3.97 -6.96 3.29
CA ILE A 253 -2.86 -7.85 3.71
C ILE A 253 -2.50 -8.84 2.60
N SER A 254 -3.49 -9.39 1.90
CA SER A 254 -3.27 -10.34 0.81
C SER A 254 -2.53 -9.68 -0.36
N MET A 255 -2.94 -8.47 -0.73
CA MET A 255 -2.30 -7.67 -1.77
C MET A 255 -0.86 -7.28 -1.40
N GLU A 256 -0.63 -6.86 -0.17
CA GLU A 256 0.71 -6.55 0.34
C GLU A 256 1.63 -7.79 0.33
N LYS A 257 1.14 -8.95 0.77
CA LYS A 257 1.89 -10.21 0.71
C LYS A 257 2.25 -10.61 -0.71
N LEU A 258 1.31 -10.46 -1.65
CA LEU A 258 1.53 -10.75 -3.06
C LEU A 258 2.64 -9.84 -3.63
N ILE A 259 2.57 -8.54 -3.37
CA ILE A 259 3.58 -7.59 -3.83
C ILE A 259 4.95 -7.90 -3.23
N LYS A 260 5.03 -8.16 -1.92
CA LYS A 260 6.29 -8.57 -1.26
C LYS A 260 6.86 -9.88 -1.84
N TYR A 261 6.01 -10.81 -2.23
CA TYR A 261 6.45 -12.04 -2.88
C TYR A 261 7.08 -11.76 -4.26
N LEU A 262 6.41 -10.93 -5.08
CA LEU A 262 6.93 -10.51 -6.39
C LEU A 262 8.24 -9.72 -6.25
N GLU A 263 8.31 -8.80 -5.29
CA GLU A 263 9.51 -8.03 -4.97
C GLU A 263 10.69 -8.94 -4.67
N ARG A 264 10.54 -9.92 -3.79
CA ARG A 264 11.60 -10.88 -3.45
C ARG A 264 12.11 -11.68 -4.65
N ARG A 265 11.25 -11.94 -5.62
CA ARG A 265 11.63 -12.62 -6.88
C ARG A 265 12.40 -11.71 -7.82
N LEU A 266 12.04 -10.43 -7.85
CA LEU A 266 12.61 -9.44 -8.77
C LEU A 266 13.88 -8.77 -8.25
N THR A 267 14.17 -8.84 -6.93
CA THR A 267 15.34 -8.20 -6.29
C THR A 267 16.24 -9.18 -5.57
N SER A 268 16.36 -10.41 -6.08
CA SER A 268 17.19 -11.46 -5.47
C SER A 268 18.67 -11.10 -5.38
N TRP A 269 19.17 -10.14 -6.19
CA TRP A 269 20.55 -9.65 -6.20
C TRP A 269 20.86 -8.54 -5.18
N GLN A 270 19.85 -7.97 -4.53
CA GLN A 270 20.09 -6.96 -3.48
C GLN A 270 20.42 -7.66 -2.16
N GLU A 271 21.51 -7.23 -1.52
CA GLU A 271 21.82 -7.64 -0.15
C GLU A 271 20.62 -7.28 0.75
N LYS A 272 20.17 -8.27 1.51
CA LYS A 272 19.17 -8.07 2.54
C LYS A 272 19.75 -7.11 3.57
N ARG A 273 19.38 -5.84 3.54
CA ARG A 273 19.59 -4.97 4.70
C ARG A 273 18.73 -5.54 5.83
N GLU A 274 19.34 -6.29 6.72
CA GLU A 274 18.76 -6.63 8.01
C GLU A 274 18.67 -5.33 8.81
N ILE A 275 17.46 -4.80 8.97
CA ILE A 275 17.12 -3.74 9.93
C ILE A 275 16.60 -4.41 11.18
#